data_1c8f1d6c260b7b6a70adee64addfdfd4
#
_entry.id   1c8f1d6c260b7b6a70adee64addfdfd4
#
_cell.length_a   1.000
_cell.length_b   1.000
_cell.length_c   1.000
_cell.angle_alpha   90.00
_cell.angle_beta   90.00
_cell.angle_gamma   90.00
#
_symmetry.space_group_name_H-M   'P 1'
#
loop_
_entity.id
_entity.type
_entity.pdbx_description
1 polymer ?
#
loop_
_entity_poly.entity_id
_entity_poly.type
_entity_poly.pdbx_seq_one_letter_code
_entity_poly.pdbx_strand_id
1 'polypeptide(L)'
;MENETSIAVVGAGIAGIGAAIYLKRSNVPFLLLEKGAPGGKLNNIHRIDNYAGFDSVSGPELAADLLRQVSSLGISIEYANVTGIEKSENGFHLHSDVGDIRAKAVILANGLGGRAHLLPGEKEHIGRGVSYCATCDGAFFKNKEVAVLGFEDHAVEDALYLSNIVSRVYFIAEKPIHCAENHAKTLYSTPNIEVIESAKVLSIEGETLVSGLSIENEKGKRTLFVSGVFPLYGEAPTESLFANLGLKSEKGFLLVDDEKRTSVPGVFAAGDIVCKKLRQLITAASDGAIAATSALNYIRSISKK
;
A
#
# COMPACT_ATOMS: atom_id res chain seq x y z
N MET A 1 -7.96 30.17 7.50
CA MET A 1 -6.52 30.57 7.58
C MET A 1 -5.80 29.69 6.59
N GLU A 2 -5.05 30.28 5.65
CA GLU A 2 -4.22 29.49 4.73
C GLU A 2 -3.07 28.89 5.54
N ASN A 3 -3.01 27.55 5.60
CA ASN A 3 -1.91 26.84 6.25
C ASN A 3 -0.71 26.84 5.28
N GLU A 4 0.35 27.55 5.64
CA GLU A 4 1.61 27.55 4.88
C GLU A 4 2.69 26.73 5.61
N THR A 5 3.42 25.91 4.86
CA THR A 5 4.52 25.08 5.41
C THR A 5 5.67 24.98 4.41
N SER A 6 6.83 24.56 4.85
CA SER A 6 7.94 24.26 3.94
C SER A 6 7.74 22.92 3.24
N ILE A 7 7.26 21.90 3.95
CA ILE A 7 7.07 20.54 3.42
C ILE A 7 5.72 20.00 3.88
N ALA A 8 4.91 19.50 2.94
CA ALA A 8 3.71 18.73 3.24
C ALA A 8 3.99 17.24 3.02
N VAL A 9 3.72 16.40 4.03
CA VAL A 9 3.76 14.95 3.93
C VAL A 9 2.33 14.44 3.86
N VAL A 10 1.95 13.80 2.77
CA VAL A 10 0.59 13.32 2.53
C VAL A 10 0.52 11.82 2.81
N GLY A 11 -0.13 11.47 3.90
CA GLY A 11 -0.29 10.11 4.43
C GLY A 11 0.58 9.86 5.66
N ALA A 12 -0.04 9.40 6.76
CA ALA A 12 0.61 9.01 8.00
C ALA A 12 0.68 7.47 8.18
N GLY A 13 0.92 6.75 7.08
CA GLY A 13 1.39 5.37 7.11
C GLY A 13 2.88 5.31 7.51
N ILE A 14 3.47 4.12 7.53
CA ILE A 14 4.87 3.93 7.98
C ILE A 14 5.89 4.77 7.18
N ALA A 15 5.65 5.00 5.88
CA ALA A 15 6.50 5.86 5.06
C ALA A 15 6.40 7.33 5.46
N GLY A 16 5.18 7.86 5.65
CA GLY A 16 4.97 9.24 6.09
C GLY A 16 5.44 9.49 7.51
N ILE A 17 5.24 8.55 8.42
CA ILE A 17 5.78 8.58 9.78
C ILE A 17 7.33 8.61 9.73
N GLY A 18 7.93 7.72 8.93
CA GLY A 18 9.37 7.71 8.71
C GLY A 18 9.88 9.07 8.21
N ALA A 19 9.22 9.66 7.22
CA ALA A 19 9.56 10.99 6.73
C ALA A 19 9.43 12.06 7.82
N ALA A 20 8.33 12.08 8.57
CA ALA A 20 8.07 13.06 9.62
C ALA A 20 9.12 13.03 10.75
N ILE A 21 9.58 11.84 11.16
CA ILE A 21 10.64 11.67 12.15
C ILE A 21 11.94 12.33 11.67
N TYR A 22 12.32 12.14 10.41
CA TYR A 22 13.54 12.75 9.84
C TYR A 22 13.39 14.27 9.67
N LEU A 23 12.23 14.75 9.23
CA LEU A 23 11.94 16.18 9.10
C LEU A 23 12.00 16.89 10.46
N LYS A 24 11.42 16.30 11.50
CA LYS A 24 11.43 16.87 12.85
C LYS A 24 12.85 17.14 13.38
N ARG A 25 13.77 16.26 13.07
CA ARG A 25 15.18 16.38 13.48
C ARG A 25 15.92 17.51 12.76
N SER A 26 15.37 18.06 11.68
CA SER A 26 16.01 19.09 10.86
C SER A 26 15.55 20.51 11.16
N ASN A 27 14.58 20.69 12.02
CA ASN A 27 14.01 21.98 12.42
C ASN A 27 13.36 22.77 11.24
N VAL A 28 12.96 22.08 10.16
CA VAL A 28 12.22 22.67 9.03
C VAL A 28 10.73 22.50 9.31
N PRO A 29 9.90 23.54 9.14
CA PRO A 29 8.45 23.45 9.28
C PRO A 29 7.86 22.44 8.30
N PHE A 30 7.03 21.54 8.79
CA PHE A 30 6.31 20.56 7.97
C PHE A 30 4.93 20.26 8.56
N LEU A 31 4.04 19.76 7.71
CA LEU A 31 2.74 19.19 8.09
C LEU A 31 2.74 17.69 7.74
N LEU A 32 2.25 16.87 8.65
CA LEU A 32 1.94 15.46 8.40
C LEU A 32 0.44 15.30 8.31
N LEU A 33 -0.06 15.05 7.10
CA LEU A 33 -1.49 15.03 6.77
C LEU A 33 -1.99 13.59 6.66
N GLU A 34 -3.13 13.28 7.29
CA GLU A 34 -3.74 11.95 7.23
C GLU A 34 -5.26 12.08 7.08
N LYS A 35 -5.84 11.34 6.14
CA LYS A 35 -7.28 11.34 5.88
C LYS A 35 -8.10 10.42 6.80
N GLY A 36 -7.45 9.44 7.41
CA GLY A 36 -8.11 8.39 8.18
C GLY A 36 -7.35 8.02 9.45
N ALA A 37 -7.25 6.74 9.73
CA ALA A 37 -6.50 6.25 10.89
C ALA A 37 -4.99 6.28 10.61
N PRO A 38 -4.19 7.02 11.41
CA PRO A 38 -2.75 6.98 11.32
C PRO A 38 -2.21 5.56 11.50
N GLY A 39 -1.09 5.25 10.80
CA GLY A 39 -0.58 3.88 10.68
C GLY A 39 -0.92 3.26 9.32
N GLY A 40 -1.98 3.72 8.65
CA GLY A 40 -2.38 3.26 7.33
C GLY A 40 -2.64 1.74 7.30
N LYS A 41 -2.01 1.01 6.38
CA LYS A 41 -2.16 -0.45 6.23
C LYS A 41 -1.75 -1.26 7.47
N LEU A 42 -0.87 -0.74 8.33
CA LEU A 42 -0.49 -1.41 9.58
C LEU A 42 -1.72 -1.82 10.40
N ASN A 43 -2.74 -0.97 10.44
CA ASN A 43 -3.94 -1.21 11.23
C ASN A 43 -4.71 -2.49 10.83
N ASN A 44 -4.43 -3.04 9.65
CA ASN A 44 -5.12 -4.22 9.11
C ASN A 44 -4.21 -5.48 9.07
N ILE A 45 -2.96 -5.38 9.53
CA ILE A 45 -2.02 -6.52 9.53
C ILE A 45 -2.12 -7.25 10.87
N HIS A 46 -2.50 -8.52 10.82
CA HIS A 46 -2.68 -9.30 12.05
C HIS A 46 -1.34 -9.61 12.73
N ARG A 47 -0.31 -9.95 11.95
CA ARG A 47 1.00 -10.35 12.47
C ARG A 47 2.13 -9.94 11.51
N ILE A 48 3.23 -9.47 12.06
CA ILE A 48 4.44 -9.00 11.37
C ILE A 48 5.63 -9.70 11.99
N ASP A 49 6.32 -10.56 11.22
CA ASP A 49 7.50 -11.31 11.64
C ASP A 49 8.76 -10.89 10.88
N ASN A 50 8.66 -9.89 10.00
CA ASN A 50 9.73 -9.46 9.09
C ASN A 50 10.10 -7.97 9.22
N TYR A 51 9.75 -7.33 10.34
CA TYR A 51 10.16 -5.97 10.64
C TYR A 51 11.29 -5.98 11.66
N ALA A 52 12.48 -5.53 11.23
CA ALA A 52 13.67 -5.56 12.07
C ALA A 52 13.46 -4.79 13.39
N GLY A 53 13.78 -5.43 14.51
CA GLY A 53 13.58 -4.92 15.87
C GLY A 53 12.44 -5.61 16.63
N PHE A 54 11.66 -6.44 15.96
CA PHE A 54 10.59 -7.25 16.57
C PHE A 54 10.72 -8.71 16.12
N ASP A 55 10.63 -9.65 17.06
CA ASP A 55 10.51 -11.08 16.73
C ASP A 55 9.14 -11.35 16.10
N SER A 56 8.10 -10.76 16.67
CA SER A 56 6.73 -10.77 16.16
C SER A 56 5.94 -9.64 16.79
N VAL A 57 5.12 -8.93 16.02
CA VAL A 57 4.27 -7.84 16.49
C VAL A 57 3.01 -7.77 15.63
N SER A 58 1.87 -7.38 16.20
CA SER A 58 0.70 -7.07 15.37
C SER A 58 0.85 -5.70 14.70
N GLY A 59 0.22 -5.52 13.55
CA GLY A 59 0.24 -4.23 12.87
C GLY A 59 -0.31 -3.08 13.72
N PRO A 60 -1.46 -3.24 14.42
CA PRO A 60 -1.97 -2.21 15.33
C PRO A 60 -0.99 -1.88 16.48
N GLU A 61 -0.29 -2.87 17.05
CA GLU A 61 0.72 -2.63 18.09
C GLU A 61 1.90 -1.83 17.53
N LEU A 62 2.43 -2.22 16.37
CA LEU A 62 3.50 -1.47 15.71
C LEU A 62 3.05 -0.05 15.34
N ALA A 63 1.80 0.11 14.86
CA ALA A 63 1.24 1.44 14.60
C ALA A 63 1.18 2.29 15.87
N ALA A 64 0.71 1.72 17.00
CA ALA A 64 0.67 2.41 18.29
C ALA A 64 2.06 2.82 18.78
N ASP A 65 3.07 1.97 18.60
CA ASP A 65 4.46 2.27 18.96
C ASP A 65 5.03 3.42 18.12
N LEU A 66 4.79 3.40 16.82
CA LEU A 66 5.18 4.48 15.91
C LEU A 66 4.49 5.81 16.26
N LEU A 67 3.19 5.78 16.56
CA LEU A 67 2.43 6.97 16.95
C LEU A 67 2.89 7.52 18.30
N ARG A 68 3.26 6.66 19.24
CA ARG A 68 3.88 7.08 20.50
C ARG A 68 5.22 7.77 20.26
N GLN A 69 6.03 7.26 19.34
CA GLN A 69 7.29 7.91 18.94
C GLN A 69 7.03 9.27 18.29
N VAL A 70 6.06 9.36 17.37
CA VAL A 70 5.64 10.63 16.74
C VAL A 70 5.24 11.65 17.79
N SER A 71 4.38 11.26 18.73
CA SER A 71 3.93 12.11 19.84
C SER A 71 5.08 12.54 20.75
N SER A 72 5.98 11.63 21.13
CA SER A 72 7.13 11.94 22.00
C SER A 72 8.11 12.93 21.37
N LEU A 73 8.18 12.99 20.05
CA LEU A 73 8.95 13.96 19.29
C LEU A 73 8.20 15.30 19.12
N GLY A 74 6.98 15.43 19.62
CA GLY A 74 6.15 16.62 19.44
C GLY A 74 5.78 16.84 17.96
N ILE A 75 5.49 15.77 17.21
CA ILE A 75 4.97 15.83 15.85
C ILE A 75 3.46 15.73 15.95
N SER A 76 2.74 16.70 15.36
CA SER A 76 1.29 16.65 15.21
C SER A 76 0.92 15.97 13.89
N ILE A 77 -0.13 15.17 13.91
CA ILE A 77 -0.79 14.66 12.71
C ILE A 77 -2.04 15.49 12.48
N GLU A 78 -2.09 16.16 11.34
CA GLU A 78 -3.25 16.96 10.93
C GLU A 78 -4.22 16.07 10.16
N TYR A 79 -5.44 15.95 10.65
CA TYR A 79 -6.49 15.20 9.98
C TYR A 79 -7.03 16.01 8.81
N ALA A 80 -6.60 15.66 7.62
CA ALA A 80 -6.97 16.33 6.38
C ALA A 80 -7.00 15.34 5.20
N ASN A 81 -8.09 15.30 4.48
CA ASN A 81 -8.20 14.54 3.25
C ASN A 81 -7.76 15.42 2.07
N VAL A 82 -6.51 15.27 1.66
CA VAL A 82 -6.00 15.94 0.46
C VAL A 82 -6.64 15.33 -0.77
N THR A 83 -7.33 16.11 -1.55
CA THR A 83 -8.11 15.67 -2.73
C THR A 83 -7.44 16.01 -4.06
N GLY A 84 -6.51 16.96 -4.06
CA GLY A 84 -5.76 17.38 -5.25
C GLY A 84 -4.53 18.16 -4.89
N ILE A 85 -3.53 18.13 -5.78
CA ILE A 85 -2.27 18.88 -5.65
C ILE A 85 -1.97 19.55 -6.98
N GLU A 86 -1.68 20.85 -6.94
CA GLU A 86 -1.36 21.66 -8.10
C GLU A 86 -0.04 22.41 -7.87
N LYS A 87 0.67 22.67 -8.96
CA LYS A 87 1.86 23.52 -8.93
C LYS A 87 1.45 24.98 -8.87
N SER A 88 2.10 25.75 -8.00
CA SER A 88 1.95 27.20 -7.87
C SER A 88 3.26 27.94 -8.16
N GLU A 89 3.25 29.28 -8.20
CA GLU A 89 4.46 30.08 -8.43
C GLU A 89 5.57 29.82 -7.42
N ASN A 90 5.20 29.60 -6.14
CA ASN A 90 6.15 29.47 -5.04
C ASN A 90 6.16 28.05 -4.41
N GLY A 91 5.71 27.02 -5.14
CA GLY A 91 5.65 25.65 -4.63
C GLY A 91 4.41 24.90 -5.10
N PHE A 92 3.59 24.45 -4.15
CA PHE A 92 2.44 23.60 -4.39
C PHE A 92 1.24 24.07 -3.57
N HIS A 93 0.07 23.89 -4.17
CA HIS A 93 -1.22 24.12 -3.56
C HIS A 93 -1.92 22.78 -3.38
N LEU A 94 -2.23 22.41 -2.15
CA LEU A 94 -2.92 21.18 -1.79
C LEU A 94 -4.35 21.53 -1.40
N HIS A 95 -5.31 20.96 -2.10
CA HIS A 95 -6.73 21.06 -1.77
C HIS A 95 -7.10 20.00 -0.74
N SER A 96 -7.79 20.40 0.32
CA SER A 96 -8.25 19.46 1.35
C SER A 96 -9.65 19.81 1.85
N ASP A 97 -10.28 18.86 2.53
CA ASP A 97 -11.59 19.00 3.17
C ASP A 97 -11.59 19.96 4.38
N VAL A 98 -10.41 20.31 4.90
CA VAL A 98 -10.25 21.26 6.03
C VAL A 98 -9.71 22.61 5.60
N GLY A 99 -9.59 22.84 4.28
CA GLY A 99 -9.06 24.05 3.68
C GLY A 99 -7.78 23.82 2.88
N ASP A 100 -7.33 24.85 2.20
CA ASP A 100 -6.18 24.79 1.32
C ASP A 100 -4.86 24.92 2.09
N ILE A 101 -3.84 24.20 1.62
CA ILE A 101 -2.51 24.17 2.21
C ILE A 101 -1.50 24.56 1.14
N ARG A 102 -0.57 25.47 1.49
CA ARG A 102 0.56 25.85 0.62
C ARG A 102 1.84 25.22 1.15
N ALA A 103 2.62 24.57 0.25
CA ALA A 103 3.88 23.94 0.61
C ALA A 103 4.94 24.20 -0.46
N LYS A 104 6.20 24.39 -0.03
CA LYS A 104 7.34 24.54 -0.97
C LYS A 104 7.77 23.20 -1.56
N ALA A 105 7.52 22.10 -0.85
CA ALA A 105 7.76 20.74 -1.32
C ALA A 105 6.68 19.80 -0.79
N VAL A 106 6.47 18.68 -1.48
CA VAL A 106 5.49 17.65 -1.13
C VAL A 106 6.14 16.27 -1.11
N ILE A 107 5.85 15.49 -0.07
CA ILE A 107 6.19 14.06 0.01
C ILE A 107 4.88 13.26 -0.07
N LEU A 108 4.71 12.53 -1.16
CA LEU A 108 3.57 11.64 -1.38
C LEU A 108 3.86 10.30 -0.67
N ALA A 109 3.18 10.04 0.44
CA ALA A 109 3.29 8.84 1.25
C ALA A 109 1.93 8.18 1.51
N ASN A 110 0.96 8.47 0.64
CA ASN A 110 -0.45 8.07 0.76
C ASN A 110 -0.69 6.57 0.46
N GLY A 111 0.36 5.82 0.16
CA GLY A 111 0.28 4.38 -0.10
C GLY A 111 -0.60 4.04 -1.30
N LEU A 112 -1.14 2.84 -1.29
CA LEU A 112 -2.07 2.39 -2.32
C LEU A 112 -3.50 2.67 -1.86
N GLY A 113 -4.32 3.17 -2.76
CA GLY A 113 -5.76 3.29 -2.54
C GLY A 113 -6.35 1.88 -2.42
N GLY A 114 -7.13 1.62 -1.37
CA GLY A 114 -7.92 0.41 -1.30
C GLY A 114 -8.90 0.34 -2.49
N ARG A 115 -9.32 -0.87 -2.86
CA ARG A 115 -10.37 -1.05 -3.87
C ARG A 115 -11.61 -0.25 -3.49
N ALA A 116 -12.24 0.36 -4.49
CA ALA A 116 -13.49 1.11 -4.29
C ALA A 116 -14.62 0.24 -3.72
N HIS A 117 -14.58 -1.07 -4.01
CA HIS A 117 -15.57 -2.05 -3.54
C HIS A 117 -14.85 -3.32 -3.05
N LEU A 118 -15.13 -3.68 -1.80
CA LEU A 118 -14.75 -4.97 -1.24
C LEU A 118 -15.74 -6.04 -1.72
N LEU A 119 -15.27 -7.29 -1.77
CA LEU A 119 -16.14 -8.43 -2.03
C LEU A 119 -17.11 -8.64 -0.84
N PRO A 120 -18.32 -9.16 -1.08
CA PRO A 120 -19.20 -9.58 0.02
C PRO A 120 -18.48 -10.56 0.94
N GLY A 121 -18.50 -10.31 2.25
CA GLY A 121 -17.79 -11.09 3.26
C GLY A 121 -16.30 -10.76 3.44
N GLU A 122 -15.72 -9.92 2.58
CA GLU A 122 -14.30 -9.60 2.69
C GLU A 122 -13.97 -8.82 3.95
N LYS A 123 -14.74 -7.76 4.24
CA LYS A 123 -14.50 -6.88 5.38
C LYS A 123 -14.57 -7.63 6.71
N GLU A 124 -15.51 -8.52 6.85
CA GLU A 124 -15.78 -9.31 8.06
C GLU A 124 -14.65 -10.30 8.36
N HIS A 125 -13.92 -10.72 7.32
CA HIS A 125 -12.88 -11.75 7.41
C HIS A 125 -11.45 -11.20 7.29
N ILE A 126 -11.23 -9.88 7.27
CA ILE A 126 -9.88 -9.31 7.33
C ILE A 126 -9.19 -9.76 8.61
N GLY A 127 -7.99 -10.38 8.49
CA GLY A 127 -7.26 -10.99 9.59
C GLY A 127 -7.87 -12.28 10.15
N ARG A 128 -8.96 -12.77 9.52
CA ARG A 128 -9.67 -13.99 9.89
C ARG A 128 -9.77 -14.98 8.71
N GLY A 129 -8.74 -14.96 7.87
CA GLY A 129 -8.64 -15.75 6.65
C GLY A 129 -8.54 -14.90 5.38
N VAL A 130 -8.90 -13.63 5.39
CA VAL A 130 -8.60 -12.68 4.30
C VAL A 130 -7.28 -11.98 4.60
N SER A 131 -6.36 -12.01 3.66
CA SER A 131 -5.06 -11.32 3.71
C SER A 131 -4.74 -10.67 2.37
N TYR A 132 -3.98 -9.58 2.41
CA TYR A 132 -3.50 -8.85 1.22
C TYR A 132 -1.99 -8.98 1.01
N CYS A 133 -1.33 -9.88 1.76
CA CYS A 133 0.10 -10.08 1.70
C CYS A 133 0.44 -11.57 1.83
N ALA A 134 0.76 -12.22 0.73
CA ALA A 134 1.13 -13.63 0.73
C ALA A 134 2.41 -13.91 1.53
N THR A 135 3.41 -13.03 1.40
CA THR A 135 4.70 -13.16 2.09
C THR A 135 4.61 -12.89 3.60
N CYS A 136 3.60 -12.11 4.04
CA CYS A 136 3.37 -11.84 5.46
C CYS A 136 2.64 -13.00 6.14
N ASP A 137 1.56 -13.46 5.53
CA ASP A 137 0.55 -14.32 6.17
C ASP A 137 0.52 -15.75 5.63
N GLY A 138 1.24 -16.04 4.53
CA GLY A 138 1.24 -17.35 3.89
C GLY A 138 1.56 -18.50 4.84
N ALA A 139 2.47 -18.28 5.80
CA ALA A 139 2.85 -19.28 6.78
C ALA A 139 1.69 -19.78 7.68
N PHE A 140 0.66 -18.94 7.94
CA PHE A 140 -0.53 -19.33 8.72
C PHE A 140 -1.44 -20.33 8.00
N PHE A 141 -1.26 -20.44 6.69
CA PHE A 141 -2.03 -21.34 5.83
C PHE A 141 -1.25 -22.60 5.43
N LYS A 142 -0.15 -22.90 6.13
CA LYS A 142 0.65 -24.11 5.87
C LYS A 142 -0.24 -25.36 5.85
N ASN A 143 -0.12 -26.16 4.78
CA ASN A 143 -0.90 -27.38 4.54
C ASN A 143 -2.42 -27.16 4.43
N LYS A 144 -2.89 -25.93 4.21
CA LYS A 144 -4.31 -25.62 3.95
C LYS A 144 -4.53 -25.28 2.48
N GLU A 145 -5.78 -25.21 2.06
CA GLU A 145 -6.17 -24.73 0.75
C GLU A 145 -6.49 -23.22 0.83
N VAL A 146 -6.01 -22.44 -0.15
CA VAL A 146 -6.23 -21.01 -0.22
C VAL A 146 -6.66 -20.58 -1.63
N ALA A 147 -7.31 -19.42 -1.72
CA ALA A 147 -7.61 -18.79 -2.98
C ALA A 147 -6.78 -17.50 -3.16
N VAL A 148 -6.21 -17.32 -4.34
CA VAL A 148 -5.58 -16.08 -4.78
C VAL A 148 -6.44 -15.47 -5.87
N LEU A 149 -6.88 -14.24 -5.67
CA LEU A 149 -7.76 -13.54 -6.59
C LEU A 149 -6.97 -12.43 -7.29
N GLY A 150 -6.83 -12.52 -8.60
CA GLY A 150 -6.08 -11.53 -9.37
C GLY A 150 -5.82 -11.98 -10.79
N PHE A 151 -5.19 -11.12 -11.59
CA PHE A 151 -4.90 -11.39 -13.00
C PHE A 151 -3.60 -10.70 -13.46
N GLU A 152 -2.89 -10.03 -12.56
CA GLU A 152 -1.64 -9.33 -12.86
C GLU A 152 -0.43 -10.08 -12.30
N ASP A 153 0.77 -9.67 -12.73
CA ASP A 153 2.04 -10.34 -12.44
C ASP A 153 2.27 -10.59 -10.94
N HIS A 154 1.99 -9.59 -10.09
CA HIS A 154 2.20 -9.75 -8.65
C HIS A 154 1.26 -10.79 -8.01
N ALA A 155 0.02 -10.93 -8.52
CA ALA A 155 -0.88 -11.97 -8.02
C ALA A 155 -0.39 -13.38 -8.41
N VAL A 156 0.21 -13.50 -9.60
CA VAL A 156 0.84 -14.74 -10.07
C VAL A 156 2.07 -15.07 -9.20
N GLU A 157 2.96 -14.09 -8.94
CA GLU A 157 4.12 -14.26 -8.06
C GLU A 157 3.71 -14.71 -6.66
N ASP A 158 2.68 -14.09 -6.08
CA ASP A 158 2.16 -14.44 -4.76
C ASP A 158 1.51 -15.84 -4.75
N ALA A 159 0.82 -16.25 -5.81
CA ALA A 159 0.29 -17.61 -5.94
C ALA A 159 1.41 -18.65 -6.02
N LEU A 160 2.46 -18.38 -6.79
CA LEU A 160 3.66 -19.22 -6.89
C LEU A 160 4.39 -19.31 -5.55
N TYR A 161 4.50 -18.20 -4.81
CA TYR A 161 5.05 -18.20 -3.46
C TYR A 161 4.23 -19.07 -2.51
N LEU A 162 2.91 -18.88 -2.48
CA LEU A 162 2.00 -19.66 -1.62
C LEU A 162 2.00 -21.14 -1.96
N SER A 163 2.16 -21.53 -3.23
CA SER A 163 2.20 -22.93 -3.64
C SER A 163 3.30 -23.75 -2.95
N ASN A 164 4.38 -23.09 -2.50
CA ASN A 164 5.45 -23.74 -1.74
C ASN A 164 5.12 -23.96 -0.26
N ILE A 165 4.00 -23.41 0.24
CA ILE A 165 3.65 -23.39 1.66
C ILE A 165 2.36 -24.16 1.92
N VAL A 166 1.37 -23.98 1.04
CA VAL A 166 0.01 -24.48 1.21
C VAL A 166 -0.21 -25.81 0.47
N SER A 167 -1.26 -26.56 0.82
CA SER A 167 -1.59 -27.81 0.12
C SER A 167 -2.12 -27.56 -1.29
N ARG A 168 -2.89 -26.50 -1.50
CA ARG A 168 -3.46 -26.12 -2.80
C ARG A 168 -3.70 -24.61 -2.89
N VAL A 169 -3.46 -24.05 -4.06
CA VAL A 169 -3.84 -22.69 -4.43
C VAL A 169 -4.89 -22.74 -5.52
N TYR A 170 -6.03 -22.10 -5.32
CA TYR A 170 -6.99 -21.76 -6.37
C TYR A 170 -6.67 -20.35 -6.87
N PHE A 171 -6.10 -20.25 -8.06
CA PHE A 171 -5.84 -18.96 -8.69
C PHE A 171 -7.03 -18.54 -9.53
N ILE A 172 -7.75 -17.49 -9.10
CA ILE A 172 -9.02 -17.08 -9.71
C ILE A 172 -8.82 -15.76 -10.42
N ALA A 173 -9.01 -15.77 -11.72
CA ALA A 173 -8.90 -14.61 -12.59
C ALA A 173 -10.26 -14.26 -13.22
N GLU A 174 -10.79 -13.07 -12.90
CA GLU A 174 -12.00 -12.55 -13.52
C GLU A 174 -11.74 -12.01 -14.95
N LYS A 175 -10.52 -11.58 -15.20
CA LYS A 175 -10.01 -11.06 -16.48
C LYS A 175 -8.89 -11.94 -17.00
N PRO A 176 -8.54 -11.85 -18.30
CA PRO A 176 -7.37 -12.54 -18.82
C PRO A 176 -6.12 -12.25 -18.00
N ILE A 177 -5.34 -13.29 -17.71
CA ILE A 177 -4.12 -13.17 -16.92
C ILE A 177 -3.08 -12.40 -17.74
N HIS A 178 -2.58 -11.32 -17.16
CA HIS A 178 -1.58 -10.44 -17.74
C HIS A 178 -0.31 -10.44 -16.88
N CYS A 179 0.64 -11.31 -17.22
CA CYS A 179 1.91 -11.45 -16.51
C CYS A 179 3.06 -11.78 -17.46
N ALA A 180 4.28 -11.82 -16.93
CA ALA A 180 5.44 -12.25 -17.69
C ALA A 180 5.27 -13.71 -18.18
N GLU A 181 5.71 -14.02 -19.39
CA GLU A 181 5.53 -15.33 -20.03
C GLU A 181 6.06 -16.50 -19.18
N ASN A 182 7.23 -16.30 -18.55
CA ASN A 182 7.83 -17.28 -17.64
C ASN A 182 6.95 -17.53 -16.40
N HIS A 183 6.31 -16.50 -15.85
CA HIS A 183 5.40 -16.63 -14.71
C HIS A 183 4.11 -17.36 -15.11
N ALA A 184 3.53 -17.02 -16.26
CA ALA A 184 2.38 -17.74 -16.78
C ALA A 184 2.68 -19.24 -16.95
N LYS A 185 3.80 -19.58 -17.63
CA LYS A 185 4.22 -20.96 -17.83
C LYS A 185 4.38 -21.71 -16.50
N THR A 186 4.98 -21.10 -15.51
CA THR A 186 5.18 -21.69 -14.17
C THR A 186 3.84 -21.85 -13.45
N LEU A 187 2.94 -20.86 -13.51
CA LEU A 187 1.62 -20.91 -12.90
C LEU A 187 0.83 -22.13 -13.35
N TYR A 188 0.73 -22.32 -14.69
CA TYR A 188 -0.04 -23.44 -15.27
C TYR A 188 0.65 -24.81 -15.10
N SER A 189 1.96 -24.86 -14.88
CA SER A 189 2.70 -26.11 -14.70
C SER A 189 2.87 -26.52 -13.24
N THR A 190 2.51 -25.68 -12.26
CA THR A 190 2.64 -25.97 -10.84
C THR A 190 1.53 -26.92 -10.37
N PRO A 191 1.84 -28.13 -9.90
CA PRO A 191 0.84 -29.20 -9.73
C PRO A 191 -0.25 -28.90 -8.69
N ASN A 192 0.04 -28.10 -7.68
CA ASN A 192 -0.89 -27.72 -6.62
C ASN A 192 -1.54 -26.35 -6.82
N ILE A 193 -1.44 -25.78 -8.02
CA ILE A 193 -2.20 -24.58 -8.41
C ILE A 193 -3.30 -24.98 -9.39
N GLU A 194 -4.54 -24.69 -9.04
CA GLU A 194 -5.69 -24.78 -9.94
C GLU A 194 -6.02 -23.39 -10.46
N VAL A 195 -5.83 -23.15 -11.77
CA VAL A 195 -6.13 -21.86 -12.40
C VAL A 195 -7.59 -21.88 -12.88
N ILE A 196 -8.38 -20.91 -12.45
CA ILE A 196 -9.79 -20.74 -12.79
C ILE A 196 -9.95 -19.36 -13.43
N GLU A 197 -9.98 -19.34 -14.77
CA GLU A 197 -10.13 -18.11 -15.54
C GLU A 197 -11.60 -17.78 -15.80
N SER A 198 -11.87 -16.53 -16.16
CA SER A 198 -13.20 -16.01 -16.48
C SER A 198 -14.23 -16.31 -15.38
N ALA A 199 -13.77 -16.27 -14.12
CA ALA A 199 -14.58 -16.57 -12.95
C ALA A 199 -14.78 -15.33 -12.10
N LYS A 200 -16.03 -14.98 -11.84
CA LYS A 200 -16.42 -13.90 -10.95
C LYS A 200 -16.51 -14.43 -9.52
N VAL A 201 -15.93 -13.74 -8.59
CA VAL A 201 -16.11 -14.00 -7.15
C VAL A 201 -17.43 -13.38 -6.71
N LEU A 202 -18.28 -14.17 -6.07
CA LEU A 202 -19.57 -13.73 -5.55
C LEU A 202 -19.50 -13.32 -4.08
N SER A 203 -18.87 -14.15 -3.23
CA SER A 203 -18.73 -13.90 -1.79
C SER A 203 -17.61 -14.71 -1.18
N ILE A 204 -17.06 -14.20 -0.09
CA ILE A 204 -16.20 -14.92 0.85
C ILE A 204 -17.10 -15.43 1.98
N GLU A 205 -17.02 -16.70 2.32
CA GLU A 205 -17.93 -17.38 3.21
C GLU A 205 -17.22 -17.82 4.50
N GLY A 206 -17.95 -17.77 5.62
CA GLY A 206 -17.50 -18.19 6.93
C GLY A 206 -18.29 -17.49 8.04
N GLU A 207 -18.34 -18.08 9.22
CA GLU A 207 -18.96 -17.44 10.40
C GLU A 207 -17.94 -16.57 11.14
N THR A 208 -16.82 -17.14 11.55
CA THR A 208 -15.75 -16.45 12.29
C THR A 208 -14.48 -16.39 11.49
N LEU A 209 -14.14 -17.48 10.80
CA LEU A 209 -12.98 -17.60 9.91
C LEU A 209 -13.48 -17.93 8.51
N VAL A 210 -12.67 -17.60 7.50
CA VAL A 210 -12.93 -18.04 6.12
C VAL A 210 -13.03 -19.56 6.09
N SER A 211 -14.11 -20.06 5.48
CA SER A 211 -14.35 -21.48 5.24
C SER A 211 -14.64 -21.81 3.78
N GLY A 212 -14.91 -20.77 2.95
CA GLY A 212 -15.25 -20.94 1.56
C GLY A 212 -15.18 -19.67 0.75
N LEU A 213 -15.22 -19.86 -0.56
CA LEU A 213 -15.28 -18.82 -1.58
C LEU A 213 -16.30 -19.22 -2.66
N SER A 214 -17.34 -18.43 -2.82
CA SER A 214 -18.34 -18.65 -3.87
C SER A 214 -17.92 -17.95 -5.15
N ILE A 215 -17.88 -18.71 -6.24
CA ILE A 215 -17.51 -18.21 -7.57
C ILE A 215 -18.55 -18.60 -8.62
N GLU A 216 -18.60 -17.88 -9.72
CA GLU A 216 -19.45 -18.16 -10.88
C GLU A 216 -18.64 -18.02 -12.18
N ASN A 217 -18.75 -18.99 -13.05
CA ASN A 217 -18.20 -18.96 -14.40
C ASN A 217 -19.19 -19.58 -15.40
N GLU A 218 -18.78 -19.81 -16.64
CA GLU A 218 -19.63 -20.42 -17.68
C GLU A 218 -20.19 -21.80 -17.32
N LYS A 219 -19.52 -22.52 -16.37
CA LYS A 219 -19.96 -23.84 -15.88
C LYS A 219 -20.97 -23.73 -14.72
N GLY A 220 -21.30 -22.52 -14.31
CA GLY A 220 -22.22 -22.23 -13.21
C GLY A 220 -21.55 -21.80 -11.90
N LYS A 221 -22.34 -21.81 -10.83
CA LYS A 221 -21.87 -21.46 -9.49
C LYS A 221 -21.17 -22.62 -8.80
N ARG A 222 -20.07 -22.32 -8.11
CA ARG A 222 -19.27 -23.31 -7.35
C ARG A 222 -18.77 -22.67 -6.05
N THR A 223 -18.81 -23.41 -4.95
CA THR A 223 -18.12 -23.03 -3.73
C THR A 223 -16.81 -23.80 -3.62
N LEU A 224 -15.71 -23.06 -3.40
CA LEU A 224 -14.39 -23.60 -3.10
C LEU A 224 -14.21 -23.60 -1.57
N PHE A 225 -13.87 -24.73 -0.99
CA PHE A 225 -13.58 -24.81 0.44
C PHE A 225 -12.13 -24.38 0.67
N VAL A 226 -11.94 -23.18 1.23
CA VAL A 226 -10.63 -22.59 1.46
C VAL A 226 -10.54 -22.00 2.86
N SER A 227 -9.36 -22.05 3.44
CA SER A 227 -9.08 -21.47 4.76
C SER A 227 -8.55 -20.04 4.67
N GLY A 228 -8.15 -19.60 3.47
CA GLY A 228 -7.63 -18.27 3.23
C GLY A 228 -7.96 -17.75 1.83
N VAL A 229 -8.15 -16.44 1.75
CA VAL A 229 -8.39 -15.73 0.50
C VAL A 229 -7.43 -14.54 0.43
N PHE A 230 -6.72 -14.43 -0.69
CA PHE A 230 -5.78 -13.36 -0.99
C PHE A 230 -6.32 -12.52 -2.16
N PRO A 231 -7.08 -11.44 -1.89
CA PRO A 231 -7.65 -10.60 -2.94
C PRO A 231 -6.62 -9.63 -3.50
N LEU A 232 -5.88 -10.06 -4.52
CA LEU A 232 -4.77 -9.31 -5.13
C LEU A 232 -5.20 -8.67 -6.46
N TYR A 233 -6.35 -8.02 -6.50
CA TYR A 233 -6.88 -7.32 -7.67
C TYR A 233 -6.22 -5.96 -7.91
N GLY A 234 -4.94 -5.83 -7.80
CA GLY A 234 -4.25 -4.57 -8.05
C GLY A 234 -4.75 -3.40 -7.18
N GLU A 235 -4.08 -3.14 -6.09
CA GLU A 235 -4.20 -1.85 -5.43
C GLU A 235 -3.44 -0.83 -6.27
N ALA A 236 -4.15 0.09 -6.91
CA ALA A 236 -3.53 1.20 -7.63
C ALA A 236 -3.35 2.40 -6.70
N PRO A 237 -2.28 3.18 -6.86
CA PRO A 237 -2.19 4.49 -6.25
C PRO A 237 -3.40 5.35 -6.63
N THR A 238 -3.81 6.24 -5.73
CA THR A 238 -4.88 7.19 -6.03
C THR A 238 -4.34 8.27 -6.96
N GLU A 239 -4.31 7.99 -8.27
CA GLU A 239 -3.76 8.89 -9.29
C GLU A 239 -4.46 10.26 -9.33
N SER A 240 -5.76 10.30 -8.98
CA SER A 240 -6.54 11.55 -8.93
C SER A 240 -5.92 12.59 -8.02
N LEU A 241 -5.21 12.19 -6.97
CA LEU A 241 -4.58 13.10 -6.01
C LEU A 241 -3.49 13.98 -6.67
N PHE A 242 -2.78 13.46 -7.64
CA PHE A 242 -1.64 14.12 -8.26
C PHE A 242 -1.75 14.21 -9.80
N ALA A 243 -2.95 14.00 -10.34
CA ALA A 243 -3.20 14.03 -11.79
C ALA A 243 -2.72 15.35 -12.43
N ASN A 244 -2.94 16.49 -11.73
CA ASN A 244 -2.56 17.81 -12.22
C ASN A 244 -1.04 18.10 -12.17
N LEU A 245 -0.24 17.22 -11.56
CA LEU A 245 1.21 17.40 -11.48
C LEU A 245 1.97 16.80 -12.68
N GLY A 246 1.35 15.95 -13.48
CA GLY A 246 2.00 15.29 -14.62
C GLY A 246 3.18 14.42 -14.22
N LEU A 247 3.07 13.70 -13.10
CA LEU A 247 4.10 12.79 -12.60
C LEU A 247 4.26 11.60 -13.53
N LYS A 248 5.52 11.19 -13.77
CA LYS A 248 5.78 9.95 -14.51
C LYS A 248 5.44 8.74 -13.66
N SER A 249 4.69 7.82 -14.23
CA SER A 249 4.28 6.57 -13.58
C SER A 249 4.43 5.37 -14.53
N GLU A 250 4.53 4.19 -13.94
CA GLU A 250 4.47 2.91 -14.65
C GLU A 250 3.46 2.02 -13.95
N LYS A 251 2.46 1.52 -14.68
CA LYS A 251 1.34 0.72 -14.14
C LYS A 251 0.66 1.40 -12.93
N GLY A 252 0.54 2.73 -12.95
CA GLY A 252 -0.02 3.53 -11.85
C GLY A 252 0.93 3.84 -10.70
N PHE A 253 2.12 3.25 -10.63
CA PHE A 253 3.12 3.52 -9.59
C PHE A 253 4.06 4.64 -10.01
N LEU A 254 4.39 5.52 -9.07
CA LEU A 254 5.25 6.68 -9.34
C LEU A 254 6.70 6.25 -9.59
N LEU A 255 7.28 6.73 -10.69
CA LEU A 255 8.69 6.58 -10.98
C LEU A 255 9.49 7.60 -10.17
N VAL A 256 10.46 7.13 -9.42
CA VAL A 256 11.38 7.94 -8.63
C VAL A 256 12.82 7.49 -8.83
N ASP A 257 13.77 8.40 -8.60
CA ASP A 257 15.18 8.06 -8.50
C ASP A 257 15.55 7.48 -7.11
N ASP A 258 16.83 7.19 -6.88
CA ASP A 258 17.31 6.64 -5.61
C ASP A 258 17.12 7.62 -4.43
N GLU A 259 17.01 8.92 -4.70
CA GLU A 259 16.72 9.96 -3.72
C GLU A 259 15.21 10.23 -3.54
N LYS A 260 14.35 9.36 -4.12
CA LYS A 260 12.88 9.45 -4.06
C LYS A 260 12.31 10.72 -4.71
N ARG A 261 13.05 11.34 -5.63
CA ARG A 261 12.56 12.45 -6.43
C ARG A 261 11.68 11.93 -7.54
N THR A 262 10.54 12.58 -7.74
CA THR A 262 9.68 12.32 -8.91
C THR A 262 10.17 13.10 -10.13
N SER A 263 9.44 13.00 -11.23
CA SER A 263 9.70 13.81 -12.43
C SER A 263 9.47 15.32 -12.25
N VAL A 264 8.83 15.75 -11.15
CA VAL A 264 8.53 17.14 -10.84
C VAL A 264 9.39 17.63 -9.68
N PRO A 265 10.25 18.63 -9.89
CA PRO A 265 11.09 19.20 -8.82
C PRO A 265 10.24 19.69 -7.64
N GLY A 266 10.65 19.31 -6.42
CA GLY A 266 9.92 19.61 -5.19
C GLY A 266 8.85 18.58 -4.81
N VAL A 267 8.57 17.58 -5.67
CA VAL A 267 7.69 16.46 -5.35
C VAL A 267 8.51 15.18 -5.18
N PHE A 268 8.31 14.52 -4.05
CA PHE A 268 8.95 13.26 -3.67
C PHE A 268 7.88 12.22 -3.43
N ALA A 269 8.21 10.94 -3.56
CA ALA A 269 7.27 9.86 -3.26
C ALA A 269 7.95 8.73 -2.47
N ALA A 270 7.22 8.14 -1.53
CA ALA A 270 7.72 7.14 -0.60
C ALA A 270 6.68 6.05 -0.30
N GLY A 271 7.15 4.84 -0.03
CA GLY A 271 6.30 3.72 0.32
C GLY A 271 5.72 2.99 -0.90
N ASP A 272 4.55 2.40 -0.73
CA ASP A 272 3.99 1.49 -1.73
C ASP A 272 3.50 2.17 -3.01
N ILE A 273 3.32 3.48 -2.99
CA ILE A 273 2.97 4.28 -4.18
C ILE A 273 4.09 4.30 -5.23
N VAL A 274 5.32 3.98 -4.82
CA VAL A 274 6.50 4.01 -5.69
C VAL A 274 6.63 2.72 -6.49
N CYS A 275 7.05 2.84 -7.76
CA CYS A 275 7.42 1.71 -8.60
C CYS A 275 8.69 1.05 -8.04
N LYS A 276 8.56 -0.12 -7.41
CA LYS A 276 9.64 -0.88 -6.80
C LYS A 276 9.33 -2.38 -6.75
N LYS A 277 10.37 -3.21 -6.68
CA LYS A 277 10.23 -4.67 -6.63
C LYS A 277 9.73 -5.19 -5.28
N LEU A 278 10.18 -4.59 -4.17
CA LEU A 278 9.88 -5.06 -2.81
C LEU A 278 9.01 -4.03 -2.08
N ARG A 279 7.73 -4.36 -1.84
CA ARG A 279 6.78 -3.57 -1.05
C ARG A 279 6.63 -4.20 0.32
N GLN A 280 7.41 -3.71 1.28
CA GLN A 280 7.43 -4.16 2.67
C GLN A 280 7.47 -2.95 3.61
N LEU A 281 7.08 -3.13 4.86
CA LEU A 281 7.09 -2.08 5.86
C LEU A 281 8.47 -1.44 6.03
N ILE A 282 9.51 -2.27 6.08
CA ILE A 282 10.90 -1.81 6.24
C ILE A 282 11.37 -0.97 5.05
N THR A 283 11.01 -1.35 3.82
CA THR A 283 11.35 -0.56 2.63
C THR A 283 10.52 0.71 2.53
N ALA A 284 9.27 0.70 2.97
CA ALA A 284 8.43 1.89 3.03
C ALA A 284 8.94 2.91 4.07
N ALA A 285 9.37 2.46 5.25
CA ALA A 285 10.00 3.30 6.26
C ALA A 285 11.30 3.94 5.74
N SER A 286 12.15 3.14 5.07
CA SER A 286 13.39 3.61 4.43
C SER A 286 13.11 4.68 3.37
N ASP A 287 12.11 4.44 2.50
CA ASP A 287 11.72 5.41 1.48
C ASP A 287 11.32 6.76 2.09
N GLY A 288 10.58 6.76 3.20
CA GLY A 288 10.19 7.96 3.92
C GLY A 288 11.39 8.76 4.42
N ALA A 289 12.36 8.09 5.01
CA ALA A 289 13.59 8.72 5.50
C ALA A 289 14.41 9.36 4.36
N ILE A 290 14.54 8.64 3.23
CA ILE A 290 15.25 9.13 2.04
C ILE A 290 14.50 10.34 1.44
N ALA A 291 13.19 10.24 1.24
CA ALA A 291 12.37 11.32 0.69
C ALA A 291 12.45 12.59 1.55
N ALA A 292 12.40 12.44 2.87
CA ALA A 292 12.55 13.56 3.80
C ALA A 292 13.91 14.25 3.66
N THR A 293 14.99 13.47 3.60
CA THR A 293 16.35 14.00 3.45
C THR A 293 16.49 14.77 2.12
N SER A 294 15.94 14.21 1.05
CA SER A 294 15.96 14.84 -0.27
C SER A 294 15.10 16.11 -0.33
N ALA A 295 13.92 16.11 0.31
CA ALA A 295 13.07 17.28 0.41
C ALA A 295 13.77 18.40 1.20
N LEU A 296 14.49 18.09 2.29
CA LEU A 296 15.29 19.05 3.05
C LEU A 296 16.39 19.69 2.20
N ASN A 297 17.09 18.89 1.39
CA ASN A 297 18.12 19.39 0.49
C ASN A 297 17.52 20.30 -0.59
N TYR A 298 16.35 19.95 -1.10
CA TYR A 298 15.62 20.80 -2.04
C TYR A 298 15.23 22.16 -1.41
N ILE A 299 14.64 22.17 -0.19
CA ILE A 299 14.28 23.41 0.51
C ILE A 299 15.50 24.31 0.71
N ARG A 300 16.63 23.74 1.13
CA ARG A 300 17.89 24.48 1.31
C ARG A 300 18.40 25.07 -0.01
N SER A 301 18.20 24.39 -1.12
CA SER A 301 18.66 24.84 -2.43
C SER A 301 17.86 26.04 -2.96
N ILE A 302 16.52 26.06 -2.73
CA ILE A 302 15.67 27.16 -3.15
C ILE A 302 15.74 28.37 -2.22
N SER A 303 16.12 28.18 -0.95
CA SER A 303 16.28 29.29 0.02
C SER A 303 17.59 30.06 -0.16
N LYS A 304 18.53 29.56 -0.99
CA LYS A 304 19.79 30.23 -1.32
C LYS A 304 19.74 31.06 -2.60
N LYS A 305 18.64 30.97 -3.33
CA LYS A 305 18.37 31.79 -4.51
C LYS A 305 17.49 32.96 -4.16
#